data_841b117788e4c06bb2aaa7a73d98691a
#
_entry.id   841b117788e4c06bb2aaa7a73d98691a
#
_cell.length_a   1.000
_cell.length_b   1.000
_cell.length_c   1.000
_cell.angle_alpha   90.00
_cell.angle_beta   90.00
_cell.angle_gamma   90.00
#
_symmetry.space_group_name_H-M   'P 1'
#
loop_
_entity.id
_entity.type
_entity.pdbx_description
1 polymer ?
#
loop_
_entity_poly.entity_id
_entity_poly.type
_entity_poly.pdbx_seq_one_letter_code
_entity_poly.pdbx_strand_id
1 'polypeptide(L)'
;CIDYMADTGDGWDSTYTLAYLLMRPEIEVSGQALKRADVLIMGGDEVYPVASQKLYEQRLIAPFDQAAKDIREKENISRLKHTDLYLIPGNHDWYDSLSSFSKKFFAYQHNDGSIQERTPFDQFKNRQMRSYFVLKLPSNWELWSLDIQLGKEIDNQQFTFFDDYSEKITENTKIIICIAEPECVYGEKKAGNLRFTLDRITKLAKLKGAKVLLQLAGDVHNYQHYEIPKETKENQSYVQHHIVSGGGGAFLHPTHAFNQDDENNLKVDPVNRYPEQNDSQQLTNGLLGFALKHKGMAALIGTLYVAFFWKTGLQFNVNNVLLFPFQHIGSFTLMLIVLLGCVAFAGFGSRKKIGWGLVHGLAHIVMAVFSWLIGSTITELIVNTDAVVLDVYLSRMITFLIGGIFGGTLFGIYLWISLNKLGIHHNEAFSALSCPDYKNFLRCNINAEGVLEIVVIGIEKSAPDSEQHPVKTHLIERITIS
;
A
#
# COMPACT_ATOMS: atom_id res chain seq x y z
N CYS A 1 -15.26 22.61 -0.64
CA CYS A 1 -14.71 21.50 -1.42
C CYS A 1 -13.61 20.81 -0.59
N ILE A 2 -13.57 19.47 -0.60
CA ILE A 2 -12.65 18.65 0.20
C ILE A 2 -11.94 17.68 -0.73
N ASP A 3 -10.62 17.58 -0.63
CA ASP A 3 -9.85 16.48 -1.21
C ASP A 3 -9.56 15.42 -0.14
N TYR A 4 -9.60 14.15 -0.51
CA TYR A 4 -9.23 13.01 0.32
C TYR A 4 -8.23 12.12 -0.39
N MET A 5 -7.17 11.72 0.31
CA MET A 5 -6.19 10.73 -0.11
C MET A 5 -5.64 9.98 1.11
N ALA A 6 -5.10 8.79 0.92
CA ALA A 6 -4.43 7.99 1.94
C ALA A 6 -3.25 7.21 1.34
N ASP A 7 -2.37 6.66 2.17
CA ASP A 7 -1.23 5.81 1.78
C ASP A 7 -0.23 6.55 0.89
N THR A 8 0.42 7.54 1.47
CA THR A 8 1.39 8.42 0.78
C THR A 8 2.85 8.01 1.07
N GLY A 9 3.80 8.87 0.80
CA GLY A 9 5.16 8.83 1.36
C GLY A 9 5.97 7.54 1.18
N ASP A 10 5.79 6.81 0.07
CA ASP A 10 6.64 5.67 -0.31
C ASP A 10 7.49 6.01 -1.54
N GLY A 11 6.88 6.21 -2.70
CA GLY A 11 7.54 6.60 -3.93
C GLY A 11 7.56 8.12 -4.13
N TRP A 12 8.73 8.69 -4.51
CA TRP A 12 8.86 10.12 -4.80
C TRP A 12 7.90 10.56 -5.90
N ASP A 13 7.97 9.92 -7.09
CA ASP A 13 7.22 10.34 -8.27
C ASP A 13 5.70 10.26 -8.05
N SER A 14 5.23 9.23 -7.36
CA SER A 14 3.81 9.05 -7.06
C SER A 14 3.30 10.12 -6.08
N THR A 15 4.03 10.36 -4.98
CA THR A 15 3.68 11.40 -3.99
C THR A 15 3.75 12.79 -4.61
N TYR A 16 4.79 13.08 -5.42
CA TYR A 16 4.93 14.32 -6.16
C TYR A 16 3.76 14.55 -7.13
N THR A 17 3.41 13.53 -7.92
CA THR A 17 2.32 13.63 -8.91
C THR A 17 1.00 14.03 -8.27
N LEU A 18 0.67 13.40 -7.12
CA LEU A 18 -0.54 13.75 -6.39
C LEU A 18 -0.46 15.14 -5.76
N ALA A 19 0.66 15.47 -5.11
CA ALA A 19 0.89 16.80 -4.56
C ALA A 19 0.72 17.87 -5.65
N TYR A 20 1.28 17.66 -6.84
CA TYR A 20 1.16 18.57 -7.99
C TYR A 20 -0.31 18.78 -8.38
N LEU A 21 -1.11 17.71 -8.50
CA LEU A 21 -2.54 17.82 -8.87
C LEU A 21 -3.37 18.47 -7.76
N LEU A 22 -3.13 18.14 -6.50
CA LEU A 22 -3.84 18.72 -5.35
C LEU A 22 -3.56 20.20 -5.17
N MET A 23 -2.38 20.66 -5.57
CA MET A 23 -1.94 22.05 -5.38
C MET A 23 -2.28 22.95 -6.56
N ARG A 24 -2.56 22.42 -7.75
CA ARG A 24 -2.96 23.23 -8.90
C ARG A 24 -4.24 24.02 -8.61
N PRO A 25 -4.34 25.28 -9.07
CA PRO A 25 -5.56 26.08 -8.93
C PRO A 25 -6.78 25.39 -9.51
N GLU A 26 -6.57 24.66 -10.61
CA GLU A 26 -7.60 23.92 -11.33
C GLU A 26 -6.98 22.69 -12.01
N ILE A 27 -7.72 21.61 -12.07
CA ILE A 27 -7.37 20.41 -12.84
C ILE A 27 -8.50 20.06 -13.79
N GLU A 28 -8.16 19.54 -14.97
CA GLU A 28 -9.15 19.05 -15.92
C GLU A 28 -9.33 17.53 -15.74
N VAL A 29 -10.58 17.09 -15.58
CA VAL A 29 -10.93 15.66 -15.43
C VAL A 29 -12.04 15.35 -16.43
N SER A 30 -11.72 14.58 -17.47
CA SER A 30 -12.68 14.19 -18.53
C SER A 30 -13.48 15.36 -19.11
N GLY A 31 -12.79 16.48 -19.40
CA GLY A 31 -13.39 17.68 -19.98
C GLY A 31 -14.07 18.63 -18.99
N GLN A 32 -14.02 18.34 -17.70
CA GLN A 32 -14.53 19.20 -16.64
C GLN A 32 -13.39 19.82 -15.84
N ALA A 33 -13.42 21.13 -15.69
CA ALA A 33 -12.50 21.87 -14.84
C ALA A 33 -12.94 21.77 -13.37
N LEU A 34 -12.06 21.29 -12.49
CA LEU A 34 -12.28 21.17 -11.07
C LEU A 34 -11.34 22.08 -10.29
N LYS A 35 -11.89 23.04 -9.56
CA LYS A 35 -11.11 23.98 -8.74
C LYS A 35 -10.45 23.24 -7.55
N ARG A 36 -9.30 23.77 -7.11
CA ARG A 36 -8.58 23.30 -5.93
C ARG A 36 -9.48 23.32 -4.69
N ALA A 37 -9.41 22.26 -3.90
CA ALA A 37 -10.16 22.14 -2.65
C ALA A 37 -9.73 23.15 -1.58
N ASP A 38 -10.62 23.40 -0.63
CA ASP A 38 -10.38 24.24 0.55
C ASP A 38 -9.74 23.46 1.69
N VAL A 39 -10.00 22.15 1.74
CA VAL A 39 -9.55 21.23 2.78
C VAL A 39 -8.93 19.99 2.12
N LEU A 40 -7.82 19.52 2.65
CA LEU A 40 -7.22 18.23 2.35
C LEU A 40 -7.33 17.34 3.59
N ILE A 41 -7.92 16.16 3.43
CA ILE A 41 -7.92 15.08 4.42
C ILE A 41 -6.92 14.02 3.97
N MET A 42 -5.97 13.69 4.84
CA MET A 42 -5.06 12.57 4.66
C MET A 42 -5.49 11.43 5.58
N GLY A 43 -5.79 10.29 4.97
CA GLY A 43 -6.54 9.18 5.57
C GLY A 43 -5.70 8.10 6.23
N GLY A 44 -4.45 8.36 6.53
CA GLY A 44 -3.52 7.44 7.19
C GLY A 44 -2.40 6.95 6.31
N ASP A 45 -1.38 6.39 6.95
CA ASP A 45 -0.14 5.91 6.36
C ASP A 45 0.56 6.98 5.52
N GLU A 46 1.01 8.02 6.22
CA GLU A 46 1.59 9.21 5.59
C GLU A 46 3.04 8.98 5.17
N VAL A 47 3.69 7.92 5.67
CA VAL A 47 5.06 7.54 5.28
C VAL A 47 5.35 6.06 5.50
N TYR A 48 6.08 5.47 4.58
CA TYR A 48 6.52 4.08 4.60
C TYR A 48 8.05 3.97 4.70
N PRO A 49 8.64 2.83 5.20
CA PRO A 49 7.94 1.70 5.84
C PRO A 49 7.64 1.92 7.31
N VAL A 50 8.20 2.95 7.95
CA VAL A 50 8.02 3.30 9.37
C VAL A 50 8.09 4.80 9.55
N ALA A 51 7.37 5.33 10.54
CA ALA A 51 7.39 6.73 10.88
C ALA A 51 8.78 7.17 11.39
N SER A 52 9.26 8.29 10.89
CA SER A 52 10.36 9.05 11.46
C SER A 52 10.34 10.49 10.94
N GLN A 53 10.91 11.45 11.72
CA GLN A 53 11.01 12.83 11.26
C GLN A 53 11.69 12.95 9.90
N LYS A 54 12.76 12.18 9.70
CA LYS A 54 13.53 12.16 8.44
C LYS A 54 12.72 11.64 7.26
N LEU A 55 11.96 10.56 7.45
CA LEU A 55 11.19 9.95 6.37
C LEU A 55 9.98 10.82 6.00
N TYR A 56 9.28 11.43 6.95
CA TYR A 56 8.27 12.44 6.64
C TYR A 56 8.83 13.58 5.80
N GLU A 57 10.01 14.09 6.17
CA GLU A 57 10.67 15.16 5.41
C GLU A 57 10.99 14.74 3.98
N GLN A 58 11.61 13.57 3.82
CA GLN A 58 12.13 13.12 2.54
C GLN A 58 11.08 12.56 1.59
N ARG A 59 10.05 11.87 2.12
CA ARG A 59 9.11 11.09 1.32
C ARG A 59 7.74 11.73 1.18
N LEU A 60 7.39 12.66 2.09
CA LEU A 60 6.12 13.36 2.06
C LEU A 60 6.30 14.85 1.81
N ILE A 61 7.04 15.55 2.69
CA ILE A 61 7.12 17.01 2.67
C ILE A 61 7.88 17.49 1.45
N ALA A 62 9.06 16.94 1.17
CA ALA A 62 9.88 17.38 0.04
C ALA A 62 9.18 17.23 -1.33
N PRO A 63 8.45 16.13 -1.64
CA PRO A 63 7.64 16.07 -2.86
C PRO A 63 6.56 17.15 -2.95
N PHE A 64 5.87 17.47 -1.85
CA PHE A 64 4.86 18.54 -1.82
C PHE A 64 5.49 19.92 -2.03
N ASP A 65 6.60 20.21 -1.36
CA ASP A 65 7.32 21.49 -1.51
C ASP A 65 7.88 21.66 -2.92
N GLN A 66 8.39 20.58 -3.52
CA GLN A 66 8.85 20.62 -4.93
C GLN A 66 7.67 20.87 -5.89
N ALA A 67 6.55 20.19 -5.70
CA ALA A 67 5.34 20.40 -6.50
C ALA A 67 4.84 21.85 -6.40
N ALA A 68 4.85 22.42 -5.19
CA ALA A 68 4.47 23.82 -4.97
C ALA A 68 5.38 24.80 -5.71
N LYS A 69 6.69 24.52 -5.73
CA LYS A 69 7.67 25.31 -6.45
C LYS A 69 7.43 25.26 -7.96
N ASP A 70 7.29 24.05 -8.51
CA ASP A 70 7.11 23.83 -9.94
C ASP A 70 5.81 24.48 -10.46
N ILE A 71 4.71 24.40 -9.69
CA ILE A 71 3.45 25.06 -10.03
C ILE A 71 3.62 26.58 -10.06
N ARG A 72 4.29 27.17 -9.04
CA ARG A 72 4.53 28.63 -9.03
C ARG A 72 5.33 29.10 -10.23
N GLU A 73 6.37 28.35 -10.57
CA GLU A 73 7.21 28.67 -11.74
C GLU A 73 6.43 28.52 -13.05
N LYS A 74 5.70 27.42 -13.23
CA LYS A 74 4.95 27.13 -14.47
C LYS A 74 3.77 28.05 -14.69
N GLU A 75 3.01 28.35 -13.65
CA GLU A 75 1.82 29.20 -13.73
C GLU A 75 2.11 30.68 -13.46
N ASN A 76 3.39 31.03 -13.23
CA ASN A 76 3.85 32.40 -12.94
C ASN A 76 3.06 33.07 -11.80
N ILE A 77 2.80 32.35 -10.72
CA ILE A 77 2.07 32.82 -9.53
C ILE A 77 2.99 32.94 -8.33
N SER A 78 2.88 34.04 -7.60
CA SER A 78 3.71 34.29 -6.42
C SER A 78 3.29 33.46 -5.20
N ARG A 79 2.01 33.09 -5.11
CA ARG A 79 1.46 32.38 -3.96
C ARG A 79 0.33 31.44 -4.36
N LEU A 80 0.38 30.22 -3.86
CA LEU A 80 -0.71 29.24 -3.99
C LEU A 80 -1.87 29.58 -3.03
N LYS A 81 -3.08 29.11 -3.35
CA LYS A 81 -4.23 29.17 -2.45
C LYS A 81 -3.92 28.41 -1.17
N HIS A 82 -4.32 28.98 -0.05
CA HIS A 82 -4.28 28.30 1.25
C HIS A 82 -5.29 27.14 1.29
N THR A 83 -4.89 26.00 1.88
CA THR A 83 -5.70 24.82 2.08
C THR A 83 -5.57 24.38 3.54
N ASP A 84 -6.67 24.11 4.22
CA ASP A 84 -6.65 23.52 5.56
C ASP A 84 -6.31 22.02 5.42
N LEU A 85 -5.43 21.53 6.31
CA LEU A 85 -4.95 20.16 6.32
C LEU A 85 -5.41 19.44 7.58
N TYR A 86 -5.96 18.25 7.42
CA TYR A 86 -6.29 17.36 8.52
C TYR A 86 -5.79 15.94 8.21
N LEU A 87 -5.27 15.23 9.23
CA LEU A 87 -4.69 13.90 9.07
C LEU A 87 -5.17 12.97 10.19
N ILE A 88 -5.38 11.71 9.85
CA ILE A 88 -5.44 10.62 10.82
C ILE A 88 -4.23 9.71 10.59
N PRO A 89 -3.67 9.08 11.64
CA PRO A 89 -2.56 8.17 11.46
C PRO A 89 -3.04 6.80 10.99
N GLY A 90 -2.25 6.14 10.13
CA GLY A 90 -2.35 4.72 9.84
C GLY A 90 -1.40 3.90 10.71
N ASN A 91 -1.33 2.59 10.45
CA ASN A 91 -0.48 1.69 11.25
C ASN A 91 1.01 1.99 11.07
N HIS A 92 1.45 2.43 9.88
CA HIS A 92 2.84 2.83 9.63
C HIS A 92 3.25 4.08 10.42
N ASP A 93 2.32 5.02 10.64
CA ASP A 93 2.55 6.20 11.50
C ASP A 93 2.65 5.83 12.99
N TRP A 94 2.01 4.73 13.38
CA TRP A 94 2.00 4.24 14.77
C TRP A 94 3.24 3.41 15.14
N TYR A 95 4.07 2.96 14.21
CA TYR A 95 5.23 2.11 14.53
C TYR A 95 6.29 2.78 15.43
N ASP A 96 6.30 4.09 15.53
CA ASP A 96 7.10 4.82 16.51
C ASP A 96 6.28 5.39 17.69
N SER A 97 5.13 4.78 17.98
CA SER A 97 4.17 5.24 19.00
C SER A 97 3.64 6.65 18.72
N LEU A 98 3.44 6.99 17.45
CA LEU A 98 2.93 8.28 16.96
C LEU A 98 3.82 9.49 17.28
N SER A 99 5.04 9.27 17.74
CA SER A 99 5.94 10.32 18.20
C SER A 99 6.36 11.27 17.10
N SER A 100 6.74 10.74 15.93
CA SER A 100 7.14 11.56 14.79
C SER A 100 5.96 12.28 14.15
N PHE A 101 4.83 11.60 14.01
CA PHE A 101 3.58 12.16 13.48
C PHE A 101 3.13 13.38 14.33
N SER A 102 3.02 13.20 15.65
CA SER A 102 2.58 14.26 16.57
C SER A 102 3.48 15.50 16.51
N LYS A 103 4.80 15.30 16.50
CA LYS A 103 5.77 16.40 16.41
C LYS A 103 5.69 17.15 15.06
N LYS A 104 5.38 16.45 13.97
CA LYS A 104 5.36 17.04 12.65
C LYS A 104 4.05 17.76 12.35
N PHE A 105 2.93 17.17 12.74
CA PHE A 105 1.61 17.63 12.28
C PHE A 105 0.79 18.33 13.36
N PHE A 106 0.87 17.96 14.64
CA PHE A 106 -0.02 18.57 15.62
C PHE A 106 0.35 20.02 15.93
N ALA A 107 -0.67 20.88 15.93
CA ALA A 107 -0.60 22.24 16.43
C ALA A 107 -0.30 22.24 17.94
N TYR A 108 0.30 23.30 18.42
CA TYR A 108 0.65 23.46 19.83
C TYR A 108 -0.19 24.58 20.45
N GLN A 109 -0.77 24.32 21.63
CA GLN A 109 -1.45 25.35 22.40
C GLN A 109 -0.50 25.93 23.48
N HIS A 110 -0.30 27.22 23.41
CA HIS A 110 0.47 27.95 24.42
C HIS A 110 -0.32 28.13 25.74
N ASN A 111 0.37 28.46 26.81
CA ASN A 111 -0.25 28.68 28.12
C ASN A 111 -1.25 29.85 28.16
N ASP A 112 -1.15 30.80 27.24
CA ASP A 112 -2.08 31.91 27.05
C ASP A 112 -3.34 31.54 26.24
N GLY A 113 -3.46 30.27 25.87
CA GLY A 113 -4.57 29.76 25.04
C GLY A 113 -4.41 29.97 23.56
N SER A 114 -3.37 30.65 23.08
CA SER A 114 -3.11 30.82 21.67
C SER A 114 -2.67 29.47 21.02
N ILE A 115 -3.06 29.25 19.77
CA ILE A 115 -2.72 28.04 19.03
C ILE A 115 -1.65 28.37 17.99
N GLN A 116 -0.51 27.72 18.09
CA GLN A 116 0.51 27.73 17.05
C GLN A 116 0.18 26.66 16.01
N GLU A 117 -0.33 27.10 14.87
CA GLU A 117 -0.61 26.23 13.71
C GLU A 117 0.67 25.56 13.20
N ARG A 118 0.54 24.39 12.59
CA ARG A 118 1.61 23.76 11.80
C ARG A 118 1.39 24.02 10.33
N THR A 119 2.48 24.21 9.59
CA THR A 119 2.50 24.33 8.15
C THR A 119 3.48 23.28 7.63
N PRO A 120 3.08 21.99 7.59
CA PRO A 120 3.98 20.90 7.22
C PRO A 120 4.42 21.00 5.75
N PHE A 121 3.54 21.48 4.86
CA PHE A 121 3.82 21.75 3.45
C PHE A 121 3.51 23.21 3.12
N ASP A 122 4.09 23.71 2.03
CA ASP A 122 3.80 25.08 1.56
C ASP A 122 2.30 25.29 1.32
N GLN A 123 1.73 26.31 1.96
CA GLN A 123 0.31 26.71 1.89
C GLN A 123 -0.71 25.71 2.50
N PHE A 124 -0.26 24.68 3.19
CA PHE A 124 -1.14 23.82 3.97
C PHE A 124 -1.01 24.12 5.47
N LYS A 125 -2.12 24.38 6.13
CA LYS A 125 -2.15 24.68 7.57
C LYS A 125 -2.91 23.62 8.32
N ASN A 126 -2.34 23.18 9.42
CA ASN A 126 -2.95 22.25 10.35
C ASN A 126 -3.12 22.91 11.73
N ARG A 127 -4.36 22.88 12.23
CA ARG A 127 -4.76 23.33 13.58
C ARG A 127 -5.08 22.17 14.51
N GLN A 128 -4.95 20.95 14.02
CA GLN A 128 -5.28 19.72 14.72
C GLN A 128 -4.31 19.50 15.89
N MET A 129 -4.85 19.22 17.07
CA MET A 129 -4.09 18.93 18.28
C MET A 129 -4.17 17.46 18.71
N ARG A 130 -4.92 16.64 17.98
CA ARG A 130 -5.20 15.22 18.27
C ARG A 130 -5.22 14.43 16.97
N SER A 131 -5.05 13.12 17.06
CA SER A 131 -5.13 12.19 15.92
C SER A 131 -6.55 11.89 15.46
N TYR A 132 -7.57 12.37 16.16
CA TYR A 132 -8.98 12.22 15.84
C TYR A 132 -9.71 13.55 15.95
N PHE A 133 -10.76 13.76 15.18
CA PHE A 133 -11.48 15.05 15.12
C PHE A 133 -12.87 14.92 14.50
N VAL A 134 -13.66 15.97 14.61
CA VAL A 134 -14.89 16.19 13.87
C VAL A 134 -14.77 17.49 13.08
N LEU A 135 -15.11 17.44 11.79
CA LEU A 135 -15.26 18.62 10.96
C LEU A 135 -16.72 18.84 10.63
N LYS A 136 -17.22 20.04 10.92
CA LYS A 136 -18.55 20.49 10.49
C LYS A 136 -18.47 20.96 9.06
N LEU A 137 -19.33 20.42 8.21
CA LEU A 137 -19.43 20.72 6.81
C LEU A 137 -20.77 21.40 6.49
N PRO A 138 -20.94 22.02 5.32
CA PRO A 138 -22.21 22.62 4.94
C PRO A 138 -23.37 21.62 4.96
N SER A 139 -24.61 22.13 5.06
CA SER A 139 -25.87 21.37 4.91
C SER A 139 -26.01 20.18 5.88
N ASN A 140 -25.57 20.37 7.15
CA ASN A 140 -25.59 19.37 8.22
C ASN A 140 -24.75 18.11 7.95
N TRP A 141 -23.78 18.18 7.07
CA TRP A 141 -22.78 17.14 6.96
C TRP A 141 -21.71 17.31 8.04
N GLU A 142 -21.21 16.20 8.53
CA GLU A 142 -20.07 16.13 9.44
C GLU A 142 -19.12 15.02 9.00
N LEU A 143 -17.81 15.24 9.14
CA LEU A 143 -16.79 14.22 8.94
C LEU A 143 -16.20 13.86 10.31
N TRP A 144 -16.40 12.62 10.71
CA TRP A 144 -15.89 12.03 11.96
C TRP A 144 -14.66 11.18 11.64
N SER A 145 -13.50 11.64 12.06
CA SER A 145 -12.22 10.98 11.80
C SER A 145 -11.71 10.29 13.04
N LEU A 146 -11.47 8.98 12.92
CA LEU A 146 -11.06 8.12 14.03
C LEU A 146 -9.61 7.69 13.87
N ASP A 147 -8.88 7.67 14.99
CA ASP A 147 -7.59 7.02 15.13
C ASP A 147 -7.80 5.62 15.72
N ILE A 148 -7.71 4.62 14.88
CA ILE A 148 -7.96 3.22 15.27
C ILE A 148 -6.73 2.52 15.85
N GLN A 149 -5.60 3.21 15.95
CA GLN A 149 -4.35 2.70 16.50
C GLN A 149 -3.91 1.37 15.87
N LEU A 150 -2.90 0.70 16.44
CA LEU A 150 -2.46 -0.62 15.97
C LEU A 150 -3.43 -1.76 16.36
N GLY A 151 -4.18 -1.57 17.44
CA GLY A 151 -5.14 -2.55 17.95
C GLY A 151 -6.48 -2.58 17.23
N LYS A 152 -6.70 -1.65 16.29
CA LYS A 152 -8.00 -1.44 15.61
C LYS A 152 -9.12 -1.07 16.57
N GLU A 153 -8.76 -0.46 17.67
CA GLU A 153 -9.63 0.01 18.72
C GLU A 153 -9.34 1.48 19.01
N ILE A 154 -10.31 2.18 19.58
CA ILE A 154 -10.15 3.53 20.08
C ILE A 154 -10.03 3.50 21.60
N ASP A 155 -9.22 4.39 22.15
CA ASP A 155 -9.10 4.54 23.60
C ASP A 155 -10.33 5.24 24.23
N ASN A 156 -10.38 5.21 25.57
CA ASN A 156 -11.51 5.79 26.30
C ASN A 156 -11.61 7.32 26.10
N GLN A 157 -10.50 8.03 25.91
CA GLN A 157 -10.53 9.49 25.71
C GLN A 157 -11.17 9.83 24.37
N GLN A 158 -10.80 9.08 23.34
CA GLN A 158 -11.39 9.24 22.01
C GLN A 158 -12.88 8.86 22.01
N PHE A 159 -13.24 7.74 22.66
CA PHE A 159 -14.64 7.36 22.78
C PHE A 159 -15.47 8.43 23.51
N THR A 160 -14.99 8.93 24.66
CA THR A 160 -15.67 10.00 25.41
C THR A 160 -15.81 11.26 24.57
N PHE A 161 -14.81 11.60 23.77
CA PHE A 161 -14.89 12.75 22.86
C PHE A 161 -16.06 12.62 21.87
N PHE A 162 -16.25 11.45 21.24
CA PHE A 162 -17.34 11.23 20.30
C PHE A 162 -18.69 11.10 21.01
N ASP A 163 -18.73 10.51 22.21
CA ASP A 163 -19.93 10.40 23.04
C ASP A 163 -20.43 11.80 23.44
N ASP A 164 -19.58 12.63 24.04
CA ASP A 164 -19.89 14.01 24.38
C ASP A 164 -20.27 14.85 23.16
N TYR A 165 -19.61 14.61 22.02
CA TYR A 165 -19.91 15.31 20.79
C TYR A 165 -21.27 14.89 20.22
N SER A 166 -21.64 13.63 20.36
CA SER A 166 -22.92 13.09 19.88
C SER A 166 -24.13 13.81 20.49
N GLU A 167 -23.99 14.40 21.67
CA GLU A 167 -25.06 15.21 22.31
C GLU A 167 -25.41 16.50 21.52
N LYS A 168 -24.54 16.92 20.59
CA LYS A 168 -24.68 18.15 19.78
C LYS A 168 -25.26 17.92 18.40
N ILE A 169 -25.40 16.65 17.97
CA ILE A 169 -25.93 16.30 16.64
C ILE A 169 -27.45 16.12 16.69
N THR A 170 -28.08 16.16 15.53
CA THR A 170 -29.52 16.05 15.37
C THR A 170 -29.87 14.94 14.35
N GLU A 171 -31.15 14.60 14.25
CA GLU A 171 -31.68 13.65 13.26
C GLU A 171 -31.41 14.03 11.79
N ASN A 172 -31.16 15.31 11.53
CA ASN A 172 -30.80 15.80 10.19
C ASN A 172 -29.28 15.76 9.90
N THR A 173 -28.47 15.31 10.86
CA THR A 173 -27.01 15.23 10.68
C THR A 173 -26.66 14.04 9.78
N LYS A 174 -25.87 14.31 8.75
CA LYS A 174 -25.31 13.34 7.82
C LYS A 174 -23.83 13.16 8.11
N ILE A 175 -23.38 11.94 8.34
CA ILE A 175 -22.03 11.66 8.83
C ILE A 175 -21.24 10.89 7.79
N ILE A 176 -20.01 11.34 7.57
CA ILE A 176 -18.92 10.64 6.90
C ILE A 176 -17.99 10.14 7.99
N ILE A 177 -17.73 8.83 8.05
CA ILE A 177 -16.70 8.26 8.93
C ILE A 177 -15.41 8.12 8.12
N CYS A 178 -14.29 8.63 8.66
CA CYS A 178 -12.96 8.50 8.09
C CYS A 178 -12.09 7.66 9.04
N ILE A 179 -11.51 6.59 8.52
CA ILE A 179 -10.64 5.63 9.24
C ILE A 179 -9.47 5.24 8.37
N ALA A 180 -8.37 4.77 8.97
CA ALA A 180 -7.19 4.39 8.20
C ALA A 180 -7.37 3.06 7.47
N GLU A 181 -8.02 2.06 8.07
CA GLU A 181 -8.17 0.72 7.47
C GLU A 181 -9.62 0.43 7.05
N PRO A 182 -9.86 -0.21 5.88
CA PRO A 182 -11.20 -0.50 5.39
C PRO A 182 -11.80 -1.75 6.04
N GLU A 183 -12.75 -1.59 6.93
CA GLU A 183 -13.44 -2.71 7.58
C GLU A 183 -14.15 -3.61 6.57
N CYS A 184 -14.74 -3.04 5.52
CA CYS A 184 -15.49 -3.79 4.51
C CYS A 184 -14.63 -4.72 3.62
N VAL A 185 -13.33 -4.47 3.54
CA VAL A 185 -12.38 -5.28 2.74
C VAL A 185 -11.85 -6.46 3.54
N TYR A 186 -11.75 -6.33 4.86
CA TYR A 186 -11.16 -7.35 5.72
C TYR A 186 -12.21 -8.32 6.25
N GLY A 187 -11.92 -9.62 6.19
CA GLY A 187 -12.74 -10.64 6.80
C GLY A 187 -12.81 -10.54 8.34
N GLU A 188 -13.78 -11.21 8.96
CA GLU A 188 -14.09 -11.11 10.38
C GLU A 188 -12.88 -11.23 11.31
N LYS A 189 -11.93 -12.13 11.00
CA LYS A 189 -10.74 -12.33 11.84
C LYS A 189 -9.81 -11.11 11.81
N LYS A 190 -9.70 -10.42 10.68
CA LYS A 190 -8.82 -9.26 10.51
C LYS A 190 -9.53 -7.97 10.89
N ALA A 191 -10.84 -7.90 10.70
CA ALA A 191 -11.67 -6.74 10.99
C ALA A 191 -12.25 -6.71 12.42
N GLY A 192 -12.20 -7.80 13.18
CA GLY A 192 -12.96 -8.02 14.41
C GLY A 192 -13.08 -6.81 15.35
N ASN A 193 -11.96 -6.32 15.88
CA ASN A 193 -11.95 -5.16 16.78
C ASN A 193 -12.40 -3.88 16.08
N LEU A 194 -12.02 -3.69 14.81
CA LEU A 194 -12.42 -2.53 14.02
C LEU A 194 -13.93 -2.47 13.82
N ARG A 195 -14.56 -3.61 13.49
CA ARG A 195 -16.02 -3.68 13.36
C ARG A 195 -16.73 -3.31 14.66
N PHE A 196 -16.27 -3.88 15.77
CA PHE A 196 -16.79 -3.53 17.10
C PHE A 196 -16.65 -2.04 17.41
N THR A 197 -15.50 -1.46 17.10
CA THR A 197 -15.24 -0.01 17.28
C THR A 197 -16.20 0.84 16.46
N LEU A 198 -16.35 0.52 15.18
CA LEU A 198 -17.25 1.23 14.27
C LEU A 198 -18.73 1.09 14.68
N ASP A 199 -19.16 -0.08 15.13
CA ASP A 199 -20.51 -0.31 15.63
C ASP A 199 -20.80 0.56 16.87
N ARG A 200 -19.84 0.73 17.77
CA ARG A 200 -20.00 1.62 18.93
C ARG A 200 -20.15 3.08 18.51
N ILE A 201 -19.32 3.56 17.60
CA ILE A 201 -19.35 4.96 17.12
C ILE A 201 -20.63 5.24 16.29
N THR A 202 -20.97 4.34 15.36
CA THR A 202 -22.19 4.49 14.56
C THR A 202 -23.45 4.42 15.40
N LYS A 203 -23.44 3.67 16.51
CA LYS A 203 -24.54 3.62 17.47
C LYS A 203 -24.75 4.97 18.16
N LEU A 204 -23.71 5.72 18.51
CA LEU A 204 -23.84 7.07 19.06
C LEU A 204 -24.62 7.99 18.11
N ALA A 205 -24.26 8.00 16.83
CA ALA A 205 -24.95 8.76 15.81
C ALA A 205 -26.44 8.36 15.69
N LYS A 206 -26.71 7.05 15.63
CA LYS A 206 -28.07 6.52 15.50
C LYS A 206 -28.99 6.83 16.67
N LEU A 207 -28.48 6.80 17.90
CA LEU A 207 -29.26 7.15 19.08
C LEU A 207 -29.80 8.58 19.01
N LYS A 208 -29.18 9.45 18.21
CA LYS A 208 -29.63 10.83 17.94
C LYS A 208 -30.40 10.98 16.63
N GLY A 209 -30.70 9.88 15.92
CA GLY A 209 -31.38 9.88 14.64
C GLY A 209 -30.52 10.30 13.44
N ALA A 210 -29.22 10.56 13.65
CA ALA A 210 -28.30 10.92 12.58
C ALA A 210 -28.00 9.73 11.64
N LYS A 211 -27.62 10.04 10.39
CA LYS A 211 -27.38 9.03 9.35
C LYS A 211 -25.89 8.97 9.04
N VAL A 212 -25.30 7.79 9.19
CA VAL A 212 -23.95 7.52 8.69
C VAL A 212 -24.09 7.00 7.25
N LEU A 213 -23.68 7.81 6.27
CA LEU A 213 -23.94 7.54 4.86
C LEU A 213 -22.71 7.07 4.10
N LEU A 214 -21.51 7.48 4.54
CA LEU A 214 -20.27 7.21 3.86
C LEU A 214 -19.17 6.82 4.86
N GLN A 215 -18.37 5.83 4.49
CA GLN A 215 -17.10 5.52 5.13
C GLN A 215 -15.96 5.71 4.12
N LEU A 216 -14.94 6.47 4.51
CA LEU A 216 -13.70 6.64 3.76
C LEU A 216 -12.58 5.90 4.47
N ALA A 217 -11.74 5.19 3.70
CA ALA A 217 -10.59 4.47 4.24
C ALA A 217 -9.42 4.42 3.24
N GLY A 218 -8.22 4.10 3.76
CA GLY A 218 -6.99 3.80 3.03
C GLY A 218 -6.53 2.35 3.19
N ASP A 219 -5.23 2.11 3.49
CA ASP A 219 -4.51 0.86 3.77
C ASP A 219 -4.45 -0.13 2.58
N VAL A 220 -5.43 -0.13 1.74
CA VAL A 220 -5.41 -0.89 0.49
C VAL A 220 -5.03 0.07 -0.64
N HIS A 221 -3.82 -0.02 -1.12
CA HIS A 221 -3.18 0.95 -2.03
C HIS A 221 -3.77 0.95 -3.44
N ASN A 222 -5.10 1.05 -3.53
CA ASN A 222 -5.87 1.14 -4.76
C ASN A 222 -7.21 1.86 -4.50
N TYR A 223 -8.09 1.91 -5.49
CA TYR A 223 -9.45 2.40 -5.33
C TYR A 223 -10.45 1.25 -5.36
N GLN A 224 -11.41 1.25 -4.42
CA GLN A 224 -12.56 0.35 -4.42
C GLN A 224 -13.78 1.07 -3.83
N HIS A 225 -14.94 0.90 -4.46
CA HIS A 225 -16.22 1.39 -3.96
C HIS A 225 -17.20 0.25 -3.74
N TYR A 226 -17.76 0.18 -2.55
CA TYR A 226 -18.75 -0.82 -2.17
C TYR A 226 -20.07 -0.12 -1.82
N GLU A 227 -21.17 -0.64 -2.34
CA GLU A 227 -22.53 -0.27 -1.93
C GLU A 227 -23.17 -1.42 -1.17
N ILE A 228 -23.60 -1.17 0.07
CA ILE A 228 -24.23 -2.18 0.90
C ILE A 228 -25.75 -1.97 0.85
N PRO A 229 -26.52 -2.95 0.31
CA PRO A 229 -27.97 -2.84 0.24
C PRO A 229 -28.61 -2.71 1.64
N LYS A 230 -29.60 -1.83 1.76
CA LYS A 230 -30.34 -1.55 3.03
C LYS A 230 -31.07 -2.76 3.61
N GLU A 231 -31.25 -3.86 2.85
CA GLU A 231 -32.18 -4.96 3.19
C GLU A 231 -31.50 -6.24 3.71
N THR A 232 -30.20 -6.29 3.89
CA THR A 232 -29.53 -7.47 4.45
C THR A 232 -29.69 -7.54 5.96
N LYS A 233 -30.68 -8.31 6.43
CA LYS A 233 -30.96 -8.54 7.86
C LYS A 233 -29.81 -9.16 8.66
N GLU A 234 -28.80 -9.72 8.01
CA GLU A 234 -27.63 -10.35 8.64
C GLU A 234 -26.43 -9.39 8.78
N ASN A 235 -26.34 -8.35 7.97
CA ASN A 235 -25.28 -7.36 8.06
C ASN A 235 -25.83 -6.07 8.65
N GLN A 236 -25.58 -5.85 9.93
CA GLN A 236 -25.92 -4.60 10.62
C GLN A 236 -24.99 -3.44 10.22
N SER A 237 -24.38 -3.48 9.03
CA SER A 237 -23.64 -2.32 8.52
C SER A 237 -24.63 -1.20 8.24
N TYR A 238 -24.42 -0.12 8.93
CA TYR A 238 -25.32 1.04 8.91
C TYR A 238 -24.86 2.09 7.90
N VAL A 239 -23.77 1.83 7.19
CA VAL A 239 -23.15 2.70 6.21
C VAL A 239 -23.50 2.18 4.82
N GLN A 240 -24.05 3.06 3.99
CA GLN A 240 -24.48 2.69 2.64
C GLN A 240 -23.30 2.60 1.65
N HIS A 241 -22.37 3.55 1.72
CA HIS A 241 -21.21 3.62 0.81
C HIS A 241 -19.92 3.45 1.59
N HIS A 242 -19.07 2.52 1.14
CA HIS A 242 -17.71 2.37 1.63
C HIS A 242 -16.75 2.63 0.47
N ILE A 243 -15.89 3.62 0.63
CA ILE A 243 -14.90 4.00 -0.38
C ILE A 243 -13.52 3.81 0.21
N VAL A 244 -12.73 2.99 -0.46
CA VAL A 244 -11.29 2.84 -0.22
C VAL A 244 -10.57 3.67 -1.27
N SER A 245 -9.71 4.62 -0.85
CA SER A 245 -8.92 5.46 -1.73
C SER A 245 -7.50 5.59 -1.18
N GLY A 246 -6.77 4.45 -1.22
CA GLY A 246 -5.40 4.31 -0.74
C GLY A 246 -4.34 4.48 -1.83
N GLY A 247 -4.70 5.09 -2.96
CA GLY A 247 -3.79 5.34 -4.07
C GLY A 247 -2.93 6.59 -3.92
N GLY A 248 -2.61 7.03 -2.71
CA GLY A 248 -1.96 8.30 -2.39
C GLY A 248 -0.45 8.39 -2.66
N GLY A 249 0.22 7.30 -3.00
CA GLY A 249 1.67 7.34 -3.26
C GLY A 249 2.40 6.03 -2.99
N ALA A 250 1.88 5.15 -2.14
CA ALA A 250 2.44 3.83 -1.86
C ALA A 250 2.36 2.90 -3.10
N PHE A 251 3.14 1.82 -3.10
CA PHE A 251 3.09 0.83 -4.17
C PHE A 251 1.68 0.22 -4.29
N LEU A 252 1.29 -0.09 -5.52
CA LEU A 252 -0.06 -0.59 -5.81
C LEU A 252 -0.35 -1.93 -5.11
N HIS A 253 -1.58 -2.14 -4.62
CA HIS A 253 -2.12 -3.44 -4.23
C HIS A 253 -3.02 -4.02 -5.35
N PRO A 254 -3.15 -5.36 -5.46
CA PRO A 254 -3.98 -5.95 -6.52
C PRO A 254 -5.47 -5.68 -6.29
N THR A 255 -6.20 -5.46 -7.39
CA THR A 255 -7.67 -5.38 -7.35
C THR A 255 -8.34 -6.69 -7.78
N HIS A 256 -7.59 -7.63 -8.36
CA HIS A 256 -8.12 -8.90 -8.89
C HIS A 256 -8.05 -10.08 -7.90
N ALA A 257 -7.24 -9.99 -6.84
CA ALA A 257 -6.92 -11.11 -5.95
C ALA A 257 -7.17 -10.83 -4.45
N PHE A 258 -7.75 -9.69 -4.12
CA PHE A 258 -7.74 -9.18 -2.74
C PHE A 258 -8.68 -9.92 -1.76
N ASN A 259 -9.67 -10.67 -2.21
CA ASN A 259 -10.72 -11.23 -1.34
C ASN A 259 -10.80 -12.78 -1.37
N GLN A 260 -9.76 -13.49 -1.81
CA GLN A 260 -9.85 -14.94 -2.02
C GLN A 260 -9.53 -15.81 -0.79
N ASP A 261 -8.88 -15.26 0.24
CA ASP A 261 -8.33 -16.07 1.35
C ASP A 261 -9.23 -16.17 2.61
N ASP A 262 -10.36 -15.47 2.67
CA ASP A 262 -11.18 -15.45 3.89
C ASP A 262 -12.63 -15.91 3.59
N GLU A 263 -13.00 -17.07 4.13
CA GLU A 263 -14.36 -17.65 4.04
C GLU A 263 -15.44 -16.76 4.67
N ASN A 264 -15.04 -15.72 5.42
CA ASN A 264 -15.90 -14.81 6.17
C ASN A 264 -15.86 -13.36 5.65
N ASN A 265 -15.34 -13.11 4.45
CA ASN A 265 -15.41 -11.77 3.85
C ASN A 265 -16.86 -11.34 3.63
N LEU A 266 -17.13 -10.03 3.73
CA LEU A 266 -18.33 -9.46 3.16
C LEU A 266 -18.43 -9.95 1.70
N LYS A 267 -19.44 -10.80 1.42
CA LYS A 267 -19.69 -11.37 0.09
C LYS A 267 -20.20 -10.32 -0.91
N VAL A 268 -19.71 -9.10 -0.80
CA VAL A 268 -20.10 -7.98 -1.67
C VAL A 268 -18.89 -7.62 -2.50
N ASP A 269 -19.02 -7.80 -3.81
CA ASP A 269 -18.02 -7.29 -4.74
C ASP A 269 -18.09 -5.76 -4.80
N PRO A 270 -16.94 -5.06 -4.96
CA PRO A 270 -16.99 -3.63 -5.19
C PRO A 270 -17.74 -3.32 -6.49
N VAL A 271 -18.59 -2.29 -6.46
CA VAL A 271 -19.31 -1.79 -7.64
C VAL A 271 -18.32 -1.14 -8.63
N ASN A 272 -17.21 -0.60 -8.13
CA ASN A 272 -16.14 -0.08 -8.96
C ASN A 272 -14.76 -0.26 -8.30
N ARG A 273 -13.71 -0.32 -9.13
CA ARG A 273 -12.30 -0.48 -8.71
C ARG A 273 -11.32 0.12 -9.71
N TYR A 274 -10.17 0.59 -9.20
CA TYR A 274 -9.08 1.10 -10.03
C TYR A 274 -7.71 0.72 -9.45
N PRO A 275 -6.80 0.10 -10.26
CA PRO A 275 -7.00 -0.31 -11.66
C PRO A 275 -8.10 -1.36 -11.82
N GLU A 276 -8.60 -1.54 -13.05
CA GLU A 276 -9.53 -2.63 -13.38
C GLU A 276 -8.87 -3.99 -13.12
N GLN A 277 -9.70 -5.03 -12.91
CA GLN A 277 -9.19 -6.38 -12.60
C GLN A 277 -8.21 -6.89 -13.65
N ASN A 278 -8.53 -6.68 -14.93
CA ASN A 278 -7.69 -7.14 -16.04
C ASN A 278 -6.32 -6.44 -16.05
N ASP A 279 -6.30 -5.13 -15.82
CA ASP A 279 -5.06 -4.34 -15.75
C ASP A 279 -4.21 -4.79 -14.56
N SER A 280 -4.84 -4.93 -13.39
CA SER A 280 -4.18 -5.45 -12.19
C SER A 280 -3.57 -6.83 -12.42
N GLN A 281 -4.27 -7.72 -13.12
CA GLN A 281 -3.76 -9.04 -13.44
C GLN A 281 -2.60 -9.00 -14.45
N GLN A 282 -2.68 -8.15 -15.48
CA GLN A 282 -1.61 -7.99 -16.47
C GLN A 282 -0.32 -7.45 -15.85
N LEU A 283 -0.41 -6.55 -14.87
CA LEU A 283 0.75 -6.04 -14.14
C LEU A 283 1.58 -7.15 -13.49
N THR A 284 0.93 -8.26 -13.09
CA THR A 284 1.64 -9.39 -12.44
C THR A 284 2.67 -10.05 -13.34
N ASN A 285 2.56 -9.91 -14.66
CA ASN A 285 3.56 -10.42 -15.61
C ASN A 285 4.95 -9.78 -15.39
N GLY A 286 4.99 -8.59 -14.79
CA GLY A 286 6.24 -7.95 -14.36
C GLY A 286 7.05 -8.76 -13.35
N LEU A 287 6.42 -9.70 -12.62
CA LEU A 287 7.09 -10.61 -11.69
C LEU A 287 8.05 -11.59 -12.40
N LEU A 288 7.80 -11.90 -13.67
CA LEU A 288 8.71 -12.74 -14.46
C LEU A 288 10.09 -12.09 -14.66
N GLY A 289 10.15 -10.75 -14.57
CA GLY A 289 11.38 -9.97 -14.56
C GLY A 289 12.03 -9.75 -13.18
N PHE A 290 11.62 -10.49 -12.14
CA PHE A 290 12.02 -10.30 -10.75
C PHE A 290 13.54 -10.22 -10.56
N ALA A 291 14.31 -11.14 -11.17
CA ALA A 291 15.77 -11.16 -11.05
C ALA A 291 16.45 -9.87 -11.53
N LEU A 292 15.90 -9.23 -12.57
CA LEU A 292 16.46 -7.99 -13.14
C LEU A 292 16.09 -6.76 -12.29
N LYS A 293 14.89 -6.75 -11.71
CA LYS A 293 14.44 -5.68 -10.81
C LYS A 293 15.12 -5.76 -9.44
N HIS A 294 15.22 -6.95 -8.86
CA HIS A 294 15.71 -7.19 -7.49
C HIS A 294 17.12 -7.81 -7.49
N LYS A 295 18.08 -7.07 -8.03
CA LYS A 295 19.50 -7.53 -8.17
C LYS A 295 20.10 -8.02 -6.85
N GLY A 296 19.76 -7.38 -5.71
CA GLY A 296 20.23 -7.81 -4.39
C GLY A 296 19.71 -9.19 -3.99
N MET A 297 18.41 -9.47 -4.23
CA MET A 297 17.82 -10.78 -3.97
C MET A 297 18.39 -11.83 -4.95
N ALA A 298 18.53 -11.50 -6.23
CA ALA A 298 19.16 -12.37 -7.22
C ALA A 298 20.60 -12.73 -6.81
N ALA A 299 21.38 -11.75 -6.36
CA ALA A 299 22.74 -11.98 -5.84
C ALA A 299 22.75 -12.89 -4.59
N LEU A 300 21.81 -12.68 -3.66
CA LEU A 300 21.66 -13.54 -2.49
C LEU A 300 21.38 -15.01 -2.90
N ILE A 301 20.43 -15.22 -3.82
CA ILE A 301 20.09 -16.56 -4.32
C ILE A 301 21.31 -17.19 -5.01
N GLY A 302 22.00 -16.46 -5.88
CA GLY A 302 23.24 -16.93 -6.52
C GLY A 302 24.33 -17.31 -5.51
N THR A 303 24.48 -16.54 -4.44
CA THR A 303 25.41 -16.85 -3.33
C THR A 303 25.01 -18.14 -2.62
N LEU A 304 23.74 -18.34 -2.32
CA LEU A 304 23.25 -19.58 -1.71
C LEU A 304 23.51 -20.80 -2.61
N TYR A 305 23.34 -20.67 -3.92
CA TYR A 305 23.61 -21.75 -4.87
C TYR A 305 25.11 -22.10 -4.93
N VAL A 306 26.00 -21.12 -4.91
CA VAL A 306 27.44 -21.35 -4.79
C VAL A 306 27.77 -22.01 -3.45
N ALA A 307 27.21 -21.53 -2.35
CA ALA A 307 27.43 -22.07 -1.03
C ALA A 307 27.00 -23.55 -0.91
N PHE A 308 25.92 -23.92 -1.60
CA PHE A 308 25.42 -25.30 -1.64
C PHE A 308 26.47 -26.28 -2.20
N PHE A 309 27.25 -25.84 -3.20
CA PHE A 309 28.31 -26.62 -3.85
C PHE A 309 29.72 -26.18 -3.46
N TRP A 310 29.90 -25.48 -2.33
CA TRP A 310 31.19 -24.90 -1.94
C TRP A 310 32.34 -25.91 -1.87
N LYS A 311 32.05 -27.17 -1.45
CA LYS A 311 33.05 -28.24 -1.30
C LYS A 311 33.20 -29.10 -2.56
N THR A 312 32.49 -28.83 -3.65
CA THR A 312 32.70 -29.55 -4.91
C THR A 312 33.92 -29.01 -5.65
N GLY A 313 34.74 -29.91 -6.17
CA GLY A 313 35.70 -29.59 -7.23
C GLY A 313 35.07 -29.66 -8.60
N LEU A 314 35.83 -29.41 -9.69
CA LEU A 314 35.36 -29.51 -11.08
C LEU A 314 35.05 -30.94 -11.52
N GLN A 315 35.77 -31.93 -10.95
CA GLN A 315 35.63 -33.33 -11.30
C GLN A 315 34.47 -34.02 -10.54
N PHE A 316 33.28 -33.47 -10.64
CA PHE A 316 32.14 -34.07 -9.99
C PHE A 316 31.38 -34.99 -10.98
N ASN A 317 31.24 -36.26 -10.59
CA ASN A 317 30.51 -37.22 -11.39
C ASN A 317 29.00 -36.90 -11.31
N VAL A 318 28.38 -36.59 -12.47
CA VAL A 318 26.94 -36.25 -12.61
C VAL A 318 26.05 -37.28 -11.91
N ASN A 319 26.47 -38.57 -11.88
CA ASN A 319 25.74 -39.64 -11.20
C ASN A 319 25.63 -39.46 -9.68
N ASN A 320 26.49 -38.66 -9.06
CA ASN A 320 26.49 -38.44 -7.60
C ASN A 320 25.88 -37.08 -7.19
N VAL A 321 25.45 -36.24 -8.14
CA VAL A 321 24.92 -34.90 -7.86
C VAL A 321 23.74 -34.92 -6.89
N LEU A 322 22.82 -35.87 -7.08
CA LEU A 322 21.64 -36.00 -6.24
C LEU A 322 21.96 -36.49 -4.81
N LEU A 323 23.08 -37.24 -4.65
CA LEU A 323 23.53 -37.73 -3.35
C LEU A 323 24.45 -36.75 -2.62
N PHE A 324 24.99 -35.74 -3.33
CA PHE A 324 25.95 -34.77 -2.79
C PHE A 324 25.46 -34.07 -1.51
N PRO A 325 24.21 -33.55 -1.42
CA PRO A 325 23.74 -32.93 -0.20
C PRO A 325 23.80 -33.84 1.02
N PHE A 326 23.54 -35.13 0.81
CA PHE A 326 23.52 -36.13 1.91
C PHE A 326 24.92 -36.60 2.32
N GLN A 327 25.92 -36.35 1.49
CA GLN A 327 27.33 -36.68 1.76
C GLN A 327 28.07 -35.54 2.51
N HIS A 328 27.52 -34.31 2.46
CA HIS A 328 28.15 -33.12 3.05
C HIS A 328 27.19 -32.40 4.00
N ILE A 329 27.52 -32.45 5.30
CA ILE A 329 26.66 -31.89 6.36
C ILE A 329 26.31 -30.41 6.12
N GLY A 330 27.22 -29.58 5.61
CA GLY A 330 26.95 -28.17 5.29
C GLY A 330 25.93 -27.98 4.17
N SER A 331 26.03 -28.76 3.09
CA SER A 331 25.06 -28.74 1.99
C SER A 331 23.70 -29.28 2.43
N PHE A 332 23.68 -30.33 3.24
CA PHE A 332 22.47 -30.88 3.82
C PHE A 332 21.74 -29.87 4.72
N THR A 333 22.49 -29.20 5.60
CA THR A 333 21.95 -28.15 6.47
C THR A 333 21.38 -27.01 5.66
N LEU A 334 22.10 -26.54 4.62
CA LEU A 334 21.61 -25.48 3.76
C LEU A 334 20.34 -25.90 2.97
N MET A 335 20.29 -27.15 2.50
CA MET A 335 19.09 -27.72 1.88
C MET A 335 17.87 -27.64 2.81
N LEU A 336 18.04 -28.03 4.08
CA LEU A 336 16.95 -27.94 5.06
C LEU A 336 16.56 -26.50 5.35
N ILE A 337 17.52 -25.57 5.44
CA ILE A 337 17.24 -24.14 5.66
C ILE A 337 16.42 -23.58 4.49
N VAL A 338 16.78 -23.90 3.24
CA VAL A 338 16.03 -23.44 2.05
C VAL A 338 14.62 -24.03 2.05
N LEU A 339 14.46 -25.33 2.29
CA LEU A 339 13.15 -25.97 2.35
C LEU A 339 12.25 -25.39 3.44
N LEU A 340 12.77 -25.28 4.66
CA LEU A 340 12.02 -24.71 5.79
C LEU A 340 11.72 -23.24 5.59
N GLY A 341 12.66 -22.48 5.03
CA GLY A 341 12.48 -21.07 4.70
C GLY A 341 11.37 -20.85 3.65
N CYS A 342 11.34 -21.67 2.61
CA CYS A 342 10.28 -21.63 1.60
C CYS A 342 8.90 -22.04 2.17
N VAL A 343 8.87 -23.03 3.07
CA VAL A 343 7.62 -23.42 3.77
C VAL A 343 7.16 -22.29 4.70
N ALA A 344 8.08 -21.71 5.47
CA ALA A 344 7.77 -20.59 6.36
C ALA A 344 7.25 -19.38 5.57
N PHE A 345 7.86 -19.08 4.43
CA PHE A 345 7.41 -18.02 3.54
C PHE A 345 6.01 -18.28 2.96
N ALA A 346 5.72 -19.54 2.55
CA ALA A 346 4.38 -19.92 2.08
C ALA A 346 3.31 -19.89 3.20
N GLY A 347 3.74 -20.02 4.46
CA GLY A 347 2.91 -20.02 5.65
C GLY A 347 2.44 -21.42 6.09
N PHE A 348 2.22 -21.56 7.40
CA PHE A 348 1.82 -22.82 8.03
C PHE A 348 0.29 -23.03 8.12
N GLY A 349 -0.51 -22.09 7.63
CA GLY A 349 -1.96 -22.04 7.83
C GLY A 349 -2.76 -23.18 7.19
N SER A 350 -2.21 -23.90 6.20
CA SER A 350 -2.88 -25.03 5.56
C SER A 350 -1.88 -26.02 4.94
N ARG A 351 -2.35 -27.28 4.75
CA ARG A 351 -1.55 -28.32 4.05
C ARG A 351 -1.19 -27.89 2.62
N LYS A 352 -2.05 -27.14 1.94
CA LYS A 352 -1.79 -26.60 0.58
C LYS A 352 -0.64 -25.61 0.61
N LYS A 353 -0.61 -24.65 1.55
CA LYS A 353 0.49 -23.68 1.71
C LYS A 353 1.82 -24.38 2.03
N ILE A 354 1.83 -25.34 2.96
CA ILE A 354 3.02 -26.13 3.27
C ILE A 354 3.51 -26.89 2.03
N GLY A 355 2.62 -27.57 1.30
CA GLY A 355 2.96 -28.30 0.08
C GLY A 355 3.54 -27.40 -1.00
N TRP A 356 2.97 -26.20 -1.15
CA TRP A 356 3.45 -25.21 -2.12
C TRP A 356 4.84 -24.65 -1.76
N GLY A 357 5.09 -24.41 -0.46
CA GLY A 357 6.41 -24.03 0.05
C GLY A 357 7.46 -25.13 -0.18
N LEU A 358 7.10 -26.40 0.00
CA LEU A 358 7.99 -27.53 -0.28
C LEU A 358 8.32 -27.61 -1.80
N VAL A 359 7.33 -27.46 -2.68
CA VAL A 359 7.54 -27.41 -4.14
C VAL A 359 8.50 -26.28 -4.52
N HIS A 360 8.31 -25.09 -3.94
CA HIS A 360 9.20 -23.93 -4.15
C HIS A 360 10.64 -24.22 -3.70
N GLY A 361 10.81 -24.75 -2.49
CA GLY A 361 12.15 -25.08 -1.96
C GLY A 361 12.85 -26.17 -2.78
N LEU A 362 12.13 -27.23 -3.19
CA LEU A 362 12.66 -28.27 -4.07
C LEU A 362 13.05 -27.72 -5.44
N ALA A 363 12.25 -26.82 -6.01
CA ALA A 363 12.57 -26.16 -7.27
C ALA A 363 13.86 -25.34 -7.17
N HIS A 364 14.10 -24.65 -6.05
CA HIS A 364 15.38 -23.95 -5.80
C HIS A 364 16.57 -24.90 -5.69
N ILE A 365 16.39 -26.06 -5.05
CA ILE A 365 17.46 -27.07 -4.96
C ILE A 365 17.81 -27.61 -6.34
N VAL A 366 16.80 -27.96 -7.15
CA VAL A 366 16.99 -28.42 -8.54
C VAL A 366 17.68 -27.34 -9.38
N MET A 367 17.25 -26.08 -9.23
CA MET A 367 17.84 -24.95 -9.94
C MET A 367 19.31 -24.69 -9.52
N ALA A 368 19.64 -24.90 -8.25
CA ALA A 368 21.04 -24.81 -7.76
C ALA A 368 21.91 -25.87 -8.43
N VAL A 369 21.44 -27.13 -8.50
CA VAL A 369 22.14 -28.22 -9.24
C VAL A 369 22.33 -27.85 -10.69
N PHE A 370 21.29 -27.39 -11.36
CA PHE A 370 21.31 -27.01 -12.77
C PHE A 370 22.30 -25.86 -13.02
N SER A 371 22.28 -24.82 -12.18
CA SER A 371 23.20 -23.68 -12.29
C SER A 371 24.66 -24.08 -12.11
N TRP A 372 24.92 -24.99 -11.16
CA TRP A 372 26.26 -25.51 -10.94
C TRP A 372 26.76 -26.38 -12.11
N LEU A 373 25.91 -27.27 -12.65
CA LEU A 373 26.25 -28.10 -13.84
C LEU A 373 26.63 -27.20 -15.03
N ILE A 374 25.81 -26.17 -15.32
CA ILE A 374 26.11 -25.23 -16.41
C ILE A 374 27.43 -24.49 -16.11
N GLY A 375 27.62 -24.00 -14.91
CA GLY A 375 28.83 -23.27 -14.51
C GLY A 375 30.07 -24.13 -14.69
N SER A 376 30.03 -25.40 -14.29
CA SER A 376 31.14 -26.34 -14.45
C SER A 376 31.42 -26.68 -15.92
N THR A 377 30.37 -27.01 -16.70
CA THR A 377 30.47 -27.33 -18.13
C THR A 377 31.01 -26.14 -18.95
N ILE A 378 30.55 -24.93 -18.70
CA ILE A 378 31.07 -23.75 -19.41
C ILE A 378 32.53 -23.51 -19.05
N THR A 379 32.91 -23.71 -17.79
CA THR A 379 34.31 -23.59 -17.38
C THR A 379 35.21 -24.59 -18.09
N GLU A 380 34.83 -25.85 -18.13
CA GLU A 380 35.57 -26.92 -18.85
C GLU A 380 35.71 -26.63 -20.36
N LEU A 381 34.71 -25.97 -20.98
CA LEU A 381 34.77 -25.60 -22.39
C LEU A 381 35.70 -24.41 -22.68
N ILE A 382 35.81 -23.47 -21.74
CA ILE A 382 36.55 -22.21 -21.93
C ILE A 382 38.02 -22.34 -21.50
N VAL A 383 38.22 -23.06 -20.39
CA VAL A 383 39.55 -23.14 -19.77
C VAL A 383 40.20 -24.47 -20.15
N ASN A 384 41.21 -24.38 -21.00
CA ASN A 384 42.00 -25.56 -21.46
C ASN A 384 43.40 -25.52 -20.81
N THR A 385 43.47 -25.33 -19.50
CA THR A 385 44.73 -25.19 -18.77
C THR A 385 44.78 -26.05 -17.50
N ASP A 386 45.97 -26.43 -17.05
CA ASP A 386 46.19 -27.16 -15.79
C ASP A 386 46.00 -26.29 -14.53
N ALA A 387 45.36 -25.12 -14.64
CA ALA A 387 45.17 -24.15 -13.58
C ALA A 387 43.88 -24.44 -12.76
N VAL A 388 43.87 -25.56 -12.03
CA VAL A 388 42.72 -26.05 -11.20
C VAL A 388 42.09 -24.97 -10.32
N VAL A 389 42.86 -24.03 -9.79
CA VAL A 389 42.37 -22.96 -8.91
C VAL A 389 41.52 -21.96 -9.69
N LEU A 390 41.95 -21.56 -10.89
CA LEU A 390 41.21 -20.63 -11.75
C LEU A 390 39.88 -21.22 -12.18
N ASP A 391 39.90 -22.51 -12.55
CA ASP A 391 38.71 -23.25 -12.99
C ASP A 391 37.62 -23.28 -11.92
N VAL A 392 38.03 -23.54 -10.66
CA VAL A 392 37.07 -23.57 -9.53
C VAL A 392 36.44 -22.19 -9.28
N TYR A 393 37.24 -21.12 -9.34
CA TYR A 393 36.68 -19.76 -9.14
C TYR A 393 35.78 -19.32 -10.31
N LEU A 394 36.18 -19.64 -11.54
CA LEU A 394 35.37 -19.32 -12.73
C LEU A 394 34.05 -20.07 -12.72
N SER A 395 34.07 -21.37 -12.42
CA SER A 395 32.81 -22.17 -12.28
C SER A 395 31.90 -21.59 -11.23
N ARG A 396 32.41 -21.19 -10.06
CA ARG A 396 31.60 -20.55 -8.99
C ARG A 396 31.05 -19.21 -9.40
N MET A 397 31.82 -18.38 -10.11
CA MET A 397 31.35 -17.10 -10.63
C MET A 397 30.23 -17.28 -11.65
N ILE A 398 30.38 -18.24 -12.57
CA ILE A 398 29.33 -18.55 -13.55
C ILE A 398 28.07 -19.11 -12.86
N THR A 399 28.25 -20.01 -11.89
CA THR A 399 27.15 -20.56 -11.06
C THR A 399 26.41 -19.45 -10.30
N PHE A 400 27.14 -18.48 -9.74
CA PHE A 400 26.57 -17.32 -9.07
C PHE A 400 25.69 -16.48 -10.01
N LEU A 401 26.20 -16.14 -11.19
CA LEU A 401 25.49 -15.32 -12.16
C LEU A 401 24.24 -16.03 -12.70
N ILE A 402 24.41 -17.27 -13.16
CA ILE A 402 23.30 -18.09 -13.67
C ILE A 402 22.29 -18.39 -12.58
N GLY A 403 22.76 -18.78 -11.39
CA GLY A 403 21.92 -19.08 -10.24
C GLY A 403 21.14 -17.86 -9.75
N GLY A 404 21.75 -16.68 -9.77
CA GLY A 404 21.07 -15.43 -9.43
C GLY A 404 19.94 -15.10 -10.41
N ILE A 405 20.21 -15.22 -11.72
CA ILE A 405 19.22 -14.94 -12.76
C ILE A 405 18.09 -15.97 -12.72
N PHE A 406 18.40 -17.25 -12.85
CA PHE A 406 17.37 -18.29 -12.92
C PHE A 406 16.66 -18.50 -11.58
N GLY A 407 17.38 -18.45 -10.46
CA GLY A 407 16.78 -18.57 -9.14
C GLY A 407 15.90 -17.37 -8.79
N GLY A 408 16.31 -16.15 -9.15
CA GLY A 408 15.47 -14.97 -9.00
C GLY A 408 14.24 -15.00 -9.92
N THR A 409 14.37 -15.49 -11.15
CA THR A 409 13.23 -15.70 -12.05
C THR A 409 12.29 -16.76 -11.50
N LEU A 410 12.82 -17.87 -10.96
CA LEU A 410 12.03 -18.91 -10.29
C LEU A 410 11.21 -18.34 -9.12
N PHE A 411 11.81 -17.47 -8.30
CA PHE A 411 11.10 -16.78 -7.23
C PHE A 411 9.98 -15.89 -7.77
N GLY A 412 10.22 -15.15 -8.85
CA GLY A 412 9.20 -14.36 -9.53
C GLY A 412 8.04 -15.21 -10.08
N ILE A 413 8.33 -16.37 -10.68
CA ILE A 413 7.34 -17.35 -11.14
C ILE A 413 6.53 -17.89 -9.96
N TYR A 414 7.18 -18.19 -8.84
CA TYR A 414 6.51 -18.61 -7.62
C TYR A 414 5.50 -17.56 -7.14
N LEU A 415 5.90 -16.28 -7.06
CA LEU A 415 5.01 -15.19 -6.68
C LEU A 415 3.85 -15.05 -7.68
N TRP A 416 4.13 -15.13 -8.97
CA TRP A 416 3.11 -15.05 -10.03
C TRP A 416 2.05 -16.15 -9.90
N ILE A 417 2.47 -17.41 -9.71
CA ILE A 417 1.55 -18.54 -9.51
C ILE A 417 0.81 -18.41 -8.19
N SER A 418 1.52 -18.06 -7.12
CA SER A 418 0.95 -17.89 -5.78
C SER A 418 -0.18 -16.88 -5.78
N LEU A 419 0.01 -15.74 -6.42
CA LEU A 419 -1.00 -14.70 -6.55
C LEU A 419 -2.16 -15.12 -7.45
N ASN A 420 -1.86 -15.48 -8.72
CA ASN A 420 -2.90 -15.63 -9.76
C ASN A 420 -3.68 -16.96 -9.69
N LYS A 421 -3.11 -18.00 -9.04
CA LYS A 421 -3.73 -19.33 -8.98
C LYS A 421 -4.12 -19.78 -7.58
N LEU A 422 -3.44 -19.28 -6.56
CA LEU A 422 -3.64 -19.69 -5.18
C LEU A 422 -4.20 -18.57 -4.29
N GLY A 423 -4.23 -17.32 -4.74
CA GLY A 423 -4.73 -16.15 -3.99
C GLY A 423 -3.89 -15.81 -2.76
N ILE A 424 -2.60 -16.16 -2.74
CA ILE A 424 -1.69 -15.88 -1.64
C ILE A 424 -0.55 -14.97 -2.08
N HIS A 425 0.15 -14.34 -1.13
CA HIS A 425 1.28 -13.44 -1.39
C HIS A 425 0.95 -12.19 -2.22
N HIS A 426 -0.27 -11.68 -2.12
CA HIS A 426 -0.66 -10.47 -2.85
C HIS A 426 0.17 -9.24 -2.46
N ASN A 427 0.48 -9.09 -1.18
CA ASN A 427 1.30 -7.97 -0.71
C ASN A 427 2.76 -8.11 -1.18
N GLU A 428 3.36 -9.28 -1.01
CA GLU A 428 4.74 -9.56 -1.42
C GLU A 428 4.91 -9.46 -2.94
N ALA A 429 3.94 -9.93 -3.71
CA ALA A 429 3.97 -9.87 -5.17
C ALA A 429 3.91 -8.42 -5.68
N PHE A 430 2.97 -7.61 -5.14
CA PHE A 430 2.82 -6.22 -5.57
C PHE A 430 3.90 -5.30 -5.00
N SER A 431 4.40 -5.56 -3.80
CA SER A 431 5.61 -4.92 -3.27
C SER A 431 6.81 -5.19 -4.17
N ALA A 432 6.97 -6.44 -4.65
CA ALA A 432 8.02 -6.79 -5.61
C ALA A 432 7.82 -6.11 -6.98
N LEU A 433 6.61 -5.88 -7.42
CA LEU A 433 6.33 -5.08 -8.62
C LEU A 433 6.72 -3.62 -8.43
N SER A 434 6.59 -3.08 -7.22
CA SER A 434 6.88 -1.68 -6.87
C SER A 434 6.26 -0.72 -7.90
N CYS A 435 4.98 -0.95 -8.26
CA CYS A 435 4.30 -0.18 -9.29
C CYS A 435 3.97 1.22 -8.76
N PRO A 436 4.55 2.30 -9.31
CA PRO A 436 4.26 3.66 -8.88
C PRO A 436 3.00 4.24 -9.52
N ASP A 437 2.44 3.55 -10.51
CA ASP A 437 1.33 3.99 -11.33
C ASP A 437 -0.04 3.71 -10.68
N TYR A 438 -1.13 4.04 -11.37
CA TYR A 438 -2.52 3.82 -10.94
C TYR A 438 -2.86 4.49 -9.60
N LYS A 439 -2.50 5.78 -9.49
CA LYS A 439 -2.81 6.56 -8.30
C LYS A 439 -4.21 7.15 -8.37
N ASN A 440 -4.78 7.50 -7.20
CA ASN A 440 -6.10 8.08 -7.12
C ASN A 440 -6.26 8.98 -5.90
N PHE A 441 -7.20 9.90 -5.99
CA PHE A 441 -7.71 10.70 -4.87
C PHE A 441 -9.17 11.09 -5.14
N LEU A 442 -9.85 11.54 -4.10
CA LEU A 442 -11.23 11.97 -4.17
C LEU A 442 -11.31 13.49 -4.08
N ARG A 443 -12.21 14.11 -4.89
CA ARG A 443 -12.62 15.49 -4.71
C ARG A 443 -14.11 15.53 -4.39
N CYS A 444 -14.44 15.97 -3.19
CA CYS A 444 -15.78 15.98 -2.64
C CYS A 444 -16.34 17.41 -2.60
N ASN A 445 -17.58 17.59 -3.02
CA ASN A 445 -18.27 18.87 -2.95
C ASN A 445 -19.69 18.67 -2.41
N ILE A 446 -20.13 19.54 -1.53
CA ILE A 446 -21.51 19.57 -1.04
C ILE A 446 -22.19 20.74 -1.75
N ASN A 447 -23.22 20.43 -2.57
CA ASN A 447 -23.92 21.43 -3.33
C ASN A 447 -24.95 22.19 -2.48
N ALA A 448 -25.64 23.16 -3.07
CA ALA A 448 -26.62 24.01 -2.40
C ALA A 448 -27.83 23.23 -1.85
N GLU A 449 -28.16 22.11 -2.46
CA GLU A 449 -29.24 21.19 -2.08
C GLU A 449 -28.82 20.24 -0.93
N GLY A 450 -27.56 20.31 -0.48
CA GLY A 450 -27.00 19.45 0.58
C GLY A 450 -26.69 18.03 0.11
N VAL A 451 -26.47 17.84 -1.19
CA VAL A 451 -26.04 16.58 -1.78
C VAL A 451 -24.52 16.54 -1.84
N LEU A 452 -23.93 15.46 -1.38
CA LEU A 452 -22.48 15.20 -1.48
C LEU A 452 -22.19 14.58 -2.85
N GLU A 453 -21.39 15.30 -3.64
CA GLU A 453 -20.85 14.83 -4.91
C GLU A 453 -19.38 14.46 -4.73
N ILE A 454 -19.00 13.25 -5.13
CA ILE A 454 -17.64 12.73 -5.06
C ILE A 454 -17.15 12.44 -6.47
N VAL A 455 -16.09 13.11 -6.88
CA VAL A 455 -15.38 12.85 -8.14
C VAL A 455 -14.14 12.03 -7.80
N VAL A 456 -14.08 10.80 -8.28
CA VAL A 456 -12.94 9.91 -8.11
C VAL A 456 -11.97 10.12 -9.29
N ILE A 457 -10.79 10.62 -8.98
CA ILE A 457 -9.80 11.03 -9.96
C ILE A 457 -8.69 10.02 -10.02
N GLY A 458 -8.47 9.45 -11.21
CA GLY A 458 -7.43 8.48 -11.51
C GLY A 458 -6.23 9.10 -12.21
N ILE A 459 -5.05 8.55 -11.92
CA ILE A 459 -3.78 8.88 -12.56
C ILE A 459 -3.16 7.57 -13.02
N GLU A 460 -3.10 7.35 -14.32
CA GLU A 460 -2.57 6.10 -14.87
C GLU A 460 -1.04 6.00 -14.71
N LYS A 461 -0.34 7.11 -14.94
CA LYS A 461 1.13 7.19 -14.89
C LYS A 461 1.59 8.23 -13.90
N SER A 462 2.46 7.83 -12.98
CA SER A 462 3.13 8.71 -12.03
C SER A 462 4.49 9.13 -12.56
N ALA A 463 4.65 10.42 -12.81
CA ALA A 463 5.90 11.01 -13.24
C ALA A 463 5.91 12.50 -12.89
N PRO A 464 7.09 13.13 -12.76
CA PRO A 464 7.18 14.57 -12.71
C PRO A 464 6.54 15.20 -13.96
N ASP A 465 5.73 16.24 -13.75
CA ASP A 465 5.08 16.94 -14.86
C ASP A 465 6.10 17.65 -15.75
N SER A 466 6.07 17.37 -17.03
CA SER A 466 6.94 17.98 -18.03
C SER A 466 6.17 18.19 -19.33
N GLU A 467 6.73 19.02 -20.23
CA GLU A 467 6.14 19.22 -21.56
C GLU A 467 6.06 17.91 -22.36
N GLN A 468 7.01 17.01 -22.15
CA GLN A 468 7.04 15.71 -22.84
C GLN A 468 6.11 14.67 -22.19
N HIS A 469 5.89 14.77 -20.87
CA HIS A 469 5.08 13.84 -20.08
C HIS A 469 4.17 14.63 -19.14
N PRO A 470 3.10 15.28 -19.64
CA PRO A 470 2.16 15.98 -18.79
C PRO A 470 1.41 14.99 -17.90
N VAL A 471 1.21 15.37 -16.63
CA VAL A 471 0.37 14.59 -15.71
C VAL A 471 -1.06 14.61 -16.22
N LYS A 472 -1.59 13.43 -16.55
CA LYS A 472 -2.95 13.24 -17.05
C LYS A 472 -3.85 12.64 -15.99
N THR A 473 -5.03 13.21 -15.87
CA THR A 473 -6.10 12.72 -15.01
C THR A 473 -7.24 12.17 -15.84
N HIS A 474 -7.98 11.22 -15.28
CA HIS A 474 -9.24 10.72 -15.84
C HIS A 474 -10.26 10.51 -14.72
N LEU A 475 -11.51 10.45 -15.11
CA LEU A 475 -12.60 10.13 -14.19
C LEU A 475 -12.69 8.61 -14.03
N ILE A 476 -12.53 8.11 -12.80
CA ILE A 476 -12.82 6.71 -12.46
C ILE A 476 -14.32 6.58 -12.24
N GLU A 477 -14.89 7.42 -11.40
CA GLU A 477 -16.30 7.34 -11.00
C GLU A 477 -16.80 8.69 -10.50
N ARG A 478 -18.13 8.89 -10.58
CA ARG A 478 -18.85 9.99 -9.93
C ARG A 478 -19.94 9.42 -9.05
N ILE A 479 -19.91 9.75 -7.76
CA ILE A 479 -20.86 9.25 -6.76
C ILE A 479 -21.65 10.44 -6.22
N THR A 480 -22.94 10.23 -6.01
CA THR A 480 -23.87 11.23 -5.46
C THR A 480 -24.59 10.65 -4.26
N ILE A 481 -24.46 11.30 -3.10
CA ILE A 481 -25.08 10.86 -1.82
C ILE A 481 -25.97 11.97 -1.28
N SER A 482 -27.23 11.66 -1.05
CA SER A 482 -28.27 12.63 -0.65
C SER A 482 -28.71 12.47 0.81
#